data_b3822ea4baf46b0fa757631ac814eb82
#
_entry.id   b3822ea4baf46b0fa757631ac814eb82
#
_cell.length_a   1.000
_cell.length_b   1.000
_cell.length_c   1.000
_cell.angle_alpha   90.00
_cell.angle_beta   90.00
_cell.angle_gamma   90.00
#
_symmetry.space_group_name_H-M   'P 1'
#
loop_
_entity.id
_entity.type
_entity.pdbx_description
1 polymer ?
#
loop_
_entity_poly.entity_id
_entity_poly.type
_entity_poly.pdbx_seq_one_letter_code
_entity_poly.pdbx_strand_id
1 'polypeptide(L)'
;VDFATLRSRSQVSNTRDLYLNDACIDAWGALVTDNEVCVFSSLVVSHLFDGRGPHVIPTVADVVRWVRRMARRGIDLFTCRAWVFPMCQNLHWRVGIVSFESRSVSVVDPLGAQPAGFTSRLCAFVAIAHFALHGSPWSMEGWIHGPLGTFSPLQPDLFSCGLFPILVMRCLHHRARLPMGHIGDDVVDQWRRLITHEFVIG
;
A
#
# COMPACT_ATOMS: atom_id res chain seq x y z
N VAL A 1 8.51 -3.71 17.04
CA VAL A 1 8.24 -4.41 15.77
C VAL A 1 8.88 -5.79 15.85
N ASP A 2 8.12 -6.84 15.54
CA ASP A 2 8.65 -8.20 15.49
C ASP A 2 9.24 -8.47 14.10
N PHE A 3 10.55 -8.44 14.00
CA PHE A 3 11.27 -8.69 12.75
C PHE A 3 11.47 -10.18 12.44
N ALA A 4 10.96 -11.09 13.28
CA ALA A 4 11.10 -12.53 13.05
C ALA A 4 10.49 -12.96 11.70
N THR A 5 9.46 -12.26 11.25
CA THR A 5 8.79 -12.50 9.97
C THR A 5 9.60 -12.05 8.73
N LEU A 6 10.72 -11.34 8.92
CA LEU A 6 11.64 -10.95 7.84
C LEU A 6 12.75 -11.99 7.58
N ARG A 7 12.78 -13.09 8.31
CA ARG A 7 13.76 -14.16 8.09
C ARG A 7 13.68 -14.72 6.68
N SER A 8 14.80 -15.18 6.16
CA SER A 8 14.82 -15.89 4.87
C SER A 8 14.15 -17.26 4.98
N ARG A 9 13.68 -17.80 3.86
CA ARG A 9 13.01 -19.11 3.80
C ARG A 9 13.87 -20.24 4.37
N SER A 10 15.19 -20.17 4.21
CA SER A 10 16.14 -21.13 4.77
C SER A 10 16.31 -21.06 6.30
N GLN A 11 15.83 -20.01 6.93
CA GLN A 11 15.98 -19.76 8.37
C GLN A 11 14.74 -20.15 9.20
N VAL A 12 13.67 -20.60 8.55
CA VAL A 12 12.42 -20.95 9.22
C VAL A 12 12.02 -22.38 8.93
N SER A 13 11.48 -23.04 9.94
CA SER A 13 10.93 -24.40 9.85
C SER A 13 9.47 -24.42 9.39
N ASN A 14 8.76 -23.29 9.57
CA ASN A 14 7.34 -23.15 9.22
C ASN A 14 7.14 -21.94 8.32
N THR A 15 6.53 -22.14 7.15
CA THR A 15 6.25 -21.04 6.20
C THR A 15 5.31 -19.96 6.77
N ARG A 16 4.52 -20.27 7.81
CA ARG A 16 3.70 -19.26 8.51
C ARG A 16 4.53 -18.15 9.14
N ASP A 17 5.77 -18.45 9.52
CA ASP A 17 6.69 -17.48 10.12
C ASP A 17 7.25 -16.48 9.08
N LEU A 18 6.95 -16.71 7.78
CA LEU A 18 7.33 -15.81 6.68
C LEU A 18 6.25 -14.78 6.32
N TYR A 19 5.04 -14.90 6.87
CA TYR A 19 4.01 -13.89 6.66
C TYR A 19 4.38 -12.59 7.38
N LEU A 20 4.51 -11.51 6.62
CA LEU A 20 4.73 -10.20 7.22
C LEU A 20 3.45 -9.71 7.93
N ASN A 21 3.64 -9.25 9.15
CA ASN A 21 2.57 -8.66 9.93
C ASN A 21 2.38 -7.16 9.59
N ASP A 22 1.25 -6.62 10.03
CA ASP A 22 0.88 -5.21 9.88
C ASP A 22 1.89 -4.27 10.53
N ALA A 23 2.47 -4.64 11.68
CA ALA A 23 3.44 -3.81 12.38
C ALA A 23 4.72 -3.57 11.56
N CYS A 24 5.20 -4.58 10.81
CA CYS A 24 6.35 -4.42 9.90
C CYS A 24 5.99 -3.48 8.74
N ILE A 25 4.83 -3.66 8.13
CA ILE A 25 4.39 -2.86 6.99
C ILE A 25 4.13 -1.40 7.40
N ASP A 26 3.46 -1.20 8.54
CA ASP A 26 3.19 0.14 9.06
C ASP A 26 4.46 0.86 9.52
N ALA A 27 5.42 0.14 10.11
CA ALA A 27 6.71 0.71 10.48
C ALA A 27 7.48 1.18 9.23
N TRP A 28 7.51 0.36 8.18
CA TRP A 28 8.10 0.77 6.90
C TRP A 28 7.37 1.97 6.30
N GLY A 29 6.05 1.92 6.27
CA GLY A 29 5.24 3.04 5.80
C GLY A 29 5.53 4.34 6.54
N ALA A 30 5.80 4.28 7.85
CA ALA A 30 6.17 5.44 8.64
C ALA A 30 7.55 6.00 8.28
N LEU A 31 8.52 5.12 7.93
CA LEU A 31 9.87 5.53 7.51
C LEU A 31 9.86 6.26 6.17
N VAL A 32 9.03 5.82 5.21
CA VAL A 32 9.01 6.39 3.85
C VAL A 32 7.96 7.48 3.64
N THR A 33 7.13 7.75 4.65
CA THR A 33 6.12 8.81 4.56
C THR A 33 6.78 10.18 4.72
N ASP A 34 6.69 10.97 3.67
CA ASP A 34 7.17 12.34 3.58
C ASP A 34 6.20 13.23 2.79
N ASN A 35 6.66 14.37 2.28
CA ASN A 35 5.87 15.26 1.43
C ASN A 35 5.77 14.78 -0.04
N GLU A 36 6.48 13.72 -0.42
CA GLU A 36 6.42 13.13 -1.75
C GLU A 36 5.50 11.90 -1.79
N VAL A 37 5.62 11.03 -0.77
CA VAL A 37 4.87 9.78 -0.68
C VAL A 37 4.19 9.67 0.68
N CYS A 38 2.87 9.63 0.70
CA CYS A 38 2.09 9.44 1.90
C CYS A 38 1.60 7.99 1.99
N VAL A 39 2.02 7.27 3.03
CA VAL A 39 1.54 5.91 3.30
C VAL A 39 0.49 5.93 4.40
N PHE A 40 -0.68 5.38 4.11
CA PHE A 40 -1.74 5.18 5.10
C PHE A 40 -1.50 3.88 5.86
N SER A 41 -1.68 3.91 7.18
CA SER A 41 -1.53 2.70 8.01
C SER A 41 -2.48 1.60 7.55
N SER A 42 -2.02 0.36 7.58
CA SER A 42 -2.80 -0.83 7.23
C SER A 42 -4.09 -0.95 8.05
N LEU A 43 -4.07 -0.52 9.32
CA LEU A 43 -5.25 -0.47 10.18
C LEU A 43 -6.30 0.52 9.66
N VAL A 44 -5.86 1.68 9.17
CA VAL A 44 -6.75 2.66 8.52
C VAL A 44 -7.37 2.06 7.28
N VAL A 45 -6.55 1.41 6.46
CA VAL A 45 -6.99 0.79 5.21
C VAL A 45 -7.94 -0.37 5.48
N SER A 46 -7.62 -1.24 6.43
CA SER A 46 -8.52 -2.33 6.84
C SER A 46 -9.88 -1.79 7.28
N HIS A 47 -9.90 -0.74 8.10
CA HIS A 47 -11.14 -0.12 8.55
C HIS A 47 -11.98 0.50 7.41
N LEU A 48 -11.29 1.06 6.39
CA LEU A 48 -11.95 1.60 5.19
C LEU A 48 -12.56 0.52 4.31
N PHE A 49 -11.93 -0.65 4.27
CA PHE A 49 -12.26 -1.70 3.31
C PHE A 49 -12.82 -2.97 3.96
N ASP A 50 -12.84 -3.06 5.30
CA ASP A 50 -13.25 -4.25 6.03
C ASP A 50 -14.75 -4.49 6.00
N GLY A 51 -15.10 -5.74 5.65
CA GLY A 51 -16.32 -6.43 6.06
C GLY A 51 -17.67 -5.98 5.50
N ARG A 52 -17.75 -4.88 4.78
CA ARG A 52 -19.03 -4.29 4.40
C ARG A 52 -19.40 -4.47 2.93
N GLY A 53 -18.74 -5.38 2.23
CA GLY A 53 -19.00 -5.66 0.81
C GLY A 53 -18.31 -4.68 -0.15
N PRO A 54 -18.26 -5.00 -1.46
CA PRO A 54 -17.48 -4.26 -2.45
C PRO A 54 -17.96 -2.84 -2.73
N HIS A 55 -19.16 -2.48 -2.27
CA HIS A 55 -19.81 -1.20 -2.59
C HIS A 55 -19.86 -0.19 -1.44
N VAL A 56 -19.29 -0.53 -0.26
CA VAL A 56 -19.35 0.41 0.86
C VAL A 56 -18.21 1.42 0.76
N ILE A 57 -18.59 2.66 0.54
CA ILE A 57 -17.71 3.83 0.55
C ILE A 57 -17.31 4.13 2.01
N PRO A 58 -16.05 4.52 2.29
CA PRO A 58 -15.65 4.95 3.62
C PRO A 58 -16.51 6.11 4.08
N THR A 59 -16.84 6.15 5.38
CA THR A 59 -17.64 7.27 5.89
C THR A 59 -16.86 8.56 5.81
N VAL A 60 -17.55 9.66 5.53
CA VAL A 60 -16.93 10.99 5.50
C VAL A 60 -16.20 11.29 6.82
N ALA A 61 -16.80 10.91 7.95
CA ALA A 61 -16.21 11.12 9.27
C ALA A 61 -14.86 10.40 9.45
N ASP A 62 -14.74 9.18 8.93
CA ASP A 62 -13.49 8.42 9.02
C ASP A 62 -12.41 9.05 8.15
N VAL A 63 -12.71 9.36 6.89
CA VAL A 63 -11.77 10.03 5.99
C VAL A 63 -11.30 11.36 6.58
N VAL A 64 -12.22 12.20 7.06
CA VAL A 64 -11.89 13.49 7.69
C VAL A 64 -10.95 13.31 8.88
N ARG A 65 -11.18 12.30 9.72
CA ARG A 65 -10.33 12.03 10.89
C ARG A 65 -8.89 11.74 10.48
N TRP A 66 -8.70 10.89 9.47
CA TRP A 66 -7.35 10.49 9.02
C TRP A 66 -6.64 11.60 8.27
N VAL A 67 -7.32 12.28 7.39
CA VAL A 67 -6.79 13.42 6.65
C VAL A 67 -6.32 14.52 7.60
N ARG A 68 -7.13 14.87 8.61
CA ARG A 68 -6.74 15.83 9.66
C ARG A 68 -5.56 15.35 10.50
N ARG A 69 -5.42 14.02 10.70
CA ARG A 69 -4.25 13.46 11.40
C ARG A 69 -2.98 13.66 10.60
N MET A 70 -3.01 13.47 9.27
CA MET A 70 -1.87 13.70 8.40
C MET A 70 -1.51 15.20 8.36
N ALA A 71 -2.49 16.07 8.20
CA ALA A 71 -2.28 17.51 8.22
C ALA A 71 -1.63 17.99 9.54
N ARG A 72 -2.03 17.42 10.70
CA ARG A 72 -1.38 17.71 12.00
C ARG A 72 0.08 17.25 12.09
N ARG A 73 0.49 16.30 11.24
CA ARG A 73 1.90 15.87 11.11
C ARG A 73 2.68 16.75 10.12
N GLY A 74 2.07 17.81 9.59
CA GLY A 74 2.69 18.70 8.62
C GLY A 74 2.70 18.17 7.19
N ILE A 75 1.95 17.09 6.90
CA ILE A 75 1.87 16.49 5.58
C ILE A 75 0.70 17.14 4.84
N ASP A 76 1.00 17.84 3.76
CA ASP A 76 0.00 18.30 2.80
C ASP A 76 -0.28 17.17 1.80
N LEU A 77 -1.40 16.49 2.01
CA LEU A 77 -1.75 15.28 1.25
C LEU A 77 -1.82 15.54 -0.26
N PHE A 78 -2.35 16.69 -0.69
CA PHE A 78 -2.56 16.97 -2.11
C PHE A 78 -1.34 17.53 -2.83
N THR A 79 -0.26 17.82 -2.11
CA THR A 79 1.05 18.09 -2.71
C THR A 79 1.90 16.83 -2.83
N CYS A 80 1.54 15.75 -2.15
CA CYS A 80 2.20 14.47 -2.32
C CYS A 80 2.06 13.97 -3.76
N ARG A 81 3.12 13.37 -4.28
CA ARG A 81 3.14 12.73 -5.59
C ARG A 81 2.30 11.44 -5.63
N ALA A 82 2.28 10.71 -4.53
CA ALA A 82 1.51 9.47 -4.42
C ALA A 82 1.02 9.20 -2.99
N TRP A 83 -0.15 8.55 -2.92
CA TRP A 83 -0.64 7.92 -1.69
C TRP A 83 -0.60 6.42 -1.84
N VAL A 84 -0.24 5.72 -0.76
CA VAL A 84 -0.11 4.27 -0.72
C VAL A 84 -1.01 3.70 0.38
N PHE A 85 -1.76 2.66 0.02
CA PHE A 85 -2.75 2.02 0.87
C PHE A 85 -2.46 0.53 0.98
N PRO A 86 -1.60 0.08 1.92
CA PRO A 86 -1.39 -1.34 2.17
C PRO A 86 -2.65 -1.95 2.80
N MET A 87 -3.15 -3.03 2.23
CA MET A 87 -4.36 -3.71 2.67
C MET A 87 -4.11 -5.19 2.89
N CYS A 88 -4.44 -5.67 4.09
CA CYS A 88 -4.52 -7.10 4.39
C CYS A 88 -5.99 -7.54 4.46
N GLN A 89 -6.36 -8.50 3.65
CA GLN A 89 -7.68 -9.11 3.68
C GLN A 89 -7.56 -10.62 3.46
N ASN A 90 -8.18 -11.42 4.33
CA ASN A 90 -8.09 -12.87 4.29
C ASN A 90 -6.64 -13.39 4.25
N LEU A 91 -5.77 -12.84 5.10
CA LEU A 91 -4.33 -13.16 5.17
C LEU A 91 -3.56 -12.87 3.89
N HIS A 92 -4.09 -12.03 3.01
CA HIS A 92 -3.44 -11.64 1.78
C HIS A 92 -3.24 -10.13 1.68
N TRP A 93 -2.01 -9.71 1.37
CA TRP A 93 -1.62 -8.32 1.23
C TRP A 93 -1.75 -7.84 -0.21
N ARG A 94 -2.31 -6.65 -0.35
CA ARG A 94 -2.44 -5.88 -1.59
C ARG A 94 -2.05 -4.44 -1.34
N VAL A 95 -1.84 -3.68 -2.40
CA VAL A 95 -1.53 -2.25 -2.30
C VAL A 95 -2.38 -1.46 -3.25
N GLY A 96 -3.11 -0.48 -2.72
CA GLY A 96 -3.69 0.59 -3.52
C GLY A 96 -2.68 1.72 -3.69
N ILE A 97 -2.64 2.30 -4.88
CA ILE A 97 -1.80 3.45 -5.21
C ILE A 97 -2.69 4.51 -5.85
N VAL A 98 -2.63 5.71 -5.29
CA VAL A 98 -3.16 6.92 -5.93
C VAL A 98 -1.97 7.75 -6.35
N SER A 99 -1.71 7.87 -7.64
CA SER A 99 -0.63 8.69 -8.18
C SER A 99 -1.18 9.99 -8.74
N PHE A 100 -0.84 11.10 -8.11
CA PHE A 100 -1.21 12.44 -8.59
C PHE A 100 -0.36 12.84 -9.79
N GLU A 101 0.88 12.40 -9.83
CA GLU A 101 1.82 12.65 -10.93
C GLU A 101 1.33 12.04 -12.25
N SER A 102 0.90 10.78 -12.24
CA SER A 102 0.39 10.09 -13.43
C SER A 102 -1.13 10.16 -13.57
N ARG A 103 -1.84 10.80 -12.63
CA ARG A 103 -3.30 10.83 -12.55
C ARG A 103 -3.90 9.42 -12.67
N SER A 104 -3.47 8.53 -11.79
CA SER A 104 -3.92 7.14 -11.83
C SER A 104 -4.27 6.60 -10.45
N VAL A 105 -5.25 5.69 -10.44
CA VAL A 105 -5.59 4.88 -9.27
C VAL A 105 -5.44 3.43 -9.67
N SER A 106 -4.55 2.72 -9.00
CA SER A 106 -4.21 1.35 -9.33
C SER A 106 -4.12 0.45 -8.10
N VAL A 107 -4.14 -0.86 -8.34
CA VAL A 107 -3.96 -1.88 -7.31
C VAL A 107 -2.86 -2.83 -7.75
N VAL A 108 -1.91 -3.09 -6.87
CA VAL A 108 -0.94 -4.18 -6.97
C VAL A 108 -1.46 -5.35 -6.14
N ASP A 109 -1.79 -6.45 -6.79
CA ASP A 109 -2.10 -7.72 -6.16
C ASP A 109 -1.06 -8.75 -6.58
N PRO A 110 -0.19 -9.22 -5.67
CA PRO A 110 0.88 -10.14 -6.03
C PRO A 110 0.41 -11.55 -6.43
N LEU A 111 -0.87 -11.89 -6.23
CA LEU A 111 -1.51 -13.08 -6.79
C LEU A 111 -2.21 -12.82 -8.13
N GLY A 112 -2.15 -11.60 -8.65
CA GLY A 112 -2.77 -11.24 -9.93
C GLY A 112 -4.28 -11.05 -9.88
N ALA A 113 -4.91 -11.20 -8.71
CA ALA A 113 -6.34 -10.98 -8.56
C ALA A 113 -6.67 -9.48 -8.52
N GLN A 114 -7.90 -9.16 -8.95
CA GLN A 114 -8.40 -7.79 -8.91
C GLN A 114 -9.57 -7.69 -7.93
N PRO A 115 -9.37 -7.10 -6.74
CA PRO A 115 -10.46 -6.95 -5.79
C PRO A 115 -11.51 -6.00 -6.34
N ALA A 116 -12.73 -6.50 -6.53
CA ALA A 116 -13.84 -5.71 -7.04
C ALA A 116 -14.09 -4.46 -6.17
N GLY A 117 -14.25 -3.31 -6.81
CA GLY A 117 -14.61 -2.06 -6.15
C GLY A 117 -13.48 -1.39 -5.33
N PHE A 118 -12.26 -1.94 -5.32
CA PHE A 118 -11.17 -1.35 -4.54
C PHE A 118 -10.73 0.01 -5.08
N THR A 119 -10.51 0.12 -6.39
CA THR A 119 -10.19 1.39 -7.06
C THR A 119 -11.28 2.44 -6.87
N SER A 120 -12.55 2.05 -6.98
CA SER A 120 -13.68 2.98 -6.77
C SER A 120 -13.71 3.54 -5.36
N ARG A 121 -13.34 2.74 -4.35
CA ARG A 121 -13.24 3.22 -2.96
C ARG A 121 -12.06 4.16 -2.75
N LEU A 122 -10.93 3.91 -3.41
CA LEU A 122 -9.81 4.84 -3.39
C LEU A 122 -10.19 6.18 -4.02
N CYS A 123 -10.89 6.16 -5.16
CA CYS A 123 -11.40 7.38 -5.79
C CYS A 123 -12.34 8.15 -4.86
N ALA A 124 -13.28 7.44 -4.21
CA ALA A 124 -14.18 8.04 -3.23
C ALA A 124 -13.42 8.62 -2.03
N PHE A 125 -12.37 7.92 -1.55
CA PHE A 125 -11.51 8.43 -0.49
C PHE A 125 -10.83 9.75 -0.91
N VAL A 126 -10.26 9.82 -2.11
CA VAL A 126 -9.64 11.05 -2.63
C VAL A 126 -10.64 12.20 -2.68
N ALA A 127 -11.84 11.96 -3.22
CA ALA A 127 -12.87 12.98 -3.34
C ALA A 127 -13.33 13.50 -1.98
N ILE A 128 -13.56 12.61 -1.00
CA ILE A 128 -13.95 12.98 0.36
C ILE A 128 -12.80 13.73 1.07
N ALA A 129 -11.57 13.26 0.91
CA ALA A 129 -10.38 13.89 1.49
C ALA A 129 -10.20 15.32 0.99
N HIS A 130 -10.35 15.52 -0.33
CA HIS A 130 -10.25 16.84 -0.94
C HIS A 130 -11.34 17.78 -0.42
N PHE A 131 -12.58 17.30 -0.42
CA PHE A 131 -13.71 18.10 0.10
C PHE A 131 -13.50 18.47 1.58
N ALA A 132 -12.97 17.55 2.38
CA ALA A 132 -12.72 17.78 3.81
C ALA A 132 -11.63 18.82 4.08
N LEU A 133 -10.64 18.94 3.19
CA LEU A 133 -9.53 19.89 3.36
C LEU A 133 -9.78 21.23 2.66
N HIS A 134 -10.40 21.21 1.49
CA HIS A 134 -10.50 22.39 0.62
C HIS A 134 -11.93 22.91 0.45
N GLY A 135 -12.96 22.18 0.94
CA GLY A 135 -14.36 22.58 0.82
C GLY A 135 -14.92 22.53 -0.60
N SER A 136 -14.19 21.96 -1.55
CA SER A 136 -14.57 21.89 -2.96
C SER A 136 -14.51 20.44 -3.50
N PRO A 137 -15.32 20.08 -4.49
CA PRO A 137 -15.30 18.75 -5.07
C PRO A 137 -13.97 18.49 -5.80
N TRP A 138 -13.53 17.22 -5.80
CA TRP A 138 -12.40 16.73 -6.58
C TRP A 138 -12.91 16.09 -7.86
N SER A 139 -12.35 16.49 -9.02
CA SER A 139 -12.65 15.83 -10.29
C SER A 139 -11.64 14.73 -10.57
N MET A 140 -12.16 13.55 -10.87
CA MET A 140 -11.39 12.39 -11.38
C MET A 140 -11.38 12.33 -12.92
N GLU A 141 -11.81 13.37 -13.59
CA GLU A 141 -11.80 13.43 -15.05
C GLU A 141 -10.36 13.35 -15.59
N GLY A 142 -10.16 12.51 -16.58
CA GLY A 142 -8.84 12.25 -17.15
C GLY A 142 -7.94 11.34 -16.30
N TRP A 143 -8.45 10.78 -15.19
CA TRP A 143 -7.72 9.81 -14.39
C TRP A 143 -7.84 8.41 -14.98
N ILE A 144 -6.74 7.66 -14.92
CA ILE A 144 -6.70 6.24 -15.30
C ILE A 144 -7.08 5.41 -14.08
N HIS A 145 -8.08 4.54 -14.21
CA HIS A 145 -8.54 3.66 -13.15
C HIS A 145 -8.35 2.21 -13.56
N GLY A 146 -7.75 1.42 -12.71
CA GLY A 146 -7.67 0.00 -12.97
C GLY A 146 -6.50 -0.71 -12.30
N PRO A 147 -6.37 -1.99 -12.59
CA PRO A 147 -5.18 -2.73 -12.23
C PRO A 147 -3.95 -2.17 -12.95
N LEU A 148 -2.78 -2.34 -12.37
CA LEU A 148 -1.53 -2.17 -13.10
C LEU A 148 -1.42 -3.17 -14.29
N GLY A 149 -2.43 -4.04 -14.45
CA GLY A 149 -2.54 -5.01 -15.52
C GLY A 149 -1.49 -6.11 -15.43
N THR A 150 -1.07 -6.61 -16.58
CA THR A 150 0.02 -7.60 -16.71
C THR A 150 1.38 -7.11 -16.23
N PHE A 151 1.45 -5.86 -15.77
CA PHE A 151 2.66 -5.19 -15.28
C PHE A 151 2.80 -5.23 -13.75
N SER A 152 1.89 -5.90 -13.04
CA SER A 152 2.01 -6.11 -11.59
C SER A 152 3.11 -7.12 -11.29
N PRO A 153 3.96 -6.89 -10.27
CA PRO A 153 4.85 -7.94 -9.79
C PRO A 153 4.03 -9.08 -9.17
N LEU A 154 4.35 -10.31 -9.57
CA LEU A 154 3.66 -11.52 -9.10
C LEU A 154 4.57 -12.32 -8.17
N GLN A 155 4.04 -12.73 -7.02
CA GLN A 155 4.75 -13.56 -6.06
C GLN A 155 4.92 -15.01 -6.56
N PRO A 156 6.04 -15.68 -6.17
CA PRO A 156 6.31 -17.06 -6.57
C PRO A 156 5.61 -18.09 -5.67
N ASP A 157 5.10 -17.67 -4.52
CA ASP A 157 4.61 -18.52 -3.44
C ASP A 157 3.28 -18.00 -2.86
N LEU A 158 2.81 -18.60 -1.75
CA LEU A 158 1.56 -18.22 -1.09
C LEU A 158 1.74 -17.38 0.19
N PHE A 159 2.97 -16.99 0.54
CA PHE A 159 3.26 -16.34 1.83
C PHE A 159 4.10 -15.05 1.73
N SER A 160 4.60 -14.71 0.55
CA SER A 160 5.44 -13.52 0.37
C SER A 160 4.66 -12.24 0.04
N CYS A 161 3.33 -12.29 0.00
CA CYS A 161 2.49 -11.14 -0.37
C CYS A 161 2.80 -9.86 0.43
N GLY A 162 3.17 -9.98 1.71
CA GLY A 162 3.48 -8.85 2.58
C GLY A 162 4.76 -8.07 2.19
N LEU A 163 5.65 -8.65 1.39
CA LEU A 163 6.83 -7.94 0.88
C LEU A 163 6.48 -6.92 -0.19
N PHE A 164 5.40 -7.15 -0.93
CA PHE A 164 5.01 -6.31 -2.07
C PHE A 164 4.55 -4.90 -1.66
N PRO A 165 3.79 -4.71 -0.56
CA PRO A 165 3.57 -3.37 -0.01
C PRO A 165 4.86 -2.60 0.25
N ILE A 166 5.83 -3.23 0.91
CA ILE A 166 7.13 -2.60 1.20
C ILE A 166 7.88 -2.28 -0.10
N LEU A 167 7.90 -3.20 -1.05
CA LEU A 167 8.50 -2.98 -2.37
C LEU A 167 7.88 -1.79 -3.10
N VAL A 168 6.55 -1.70 -3.12
CA VAL A 168 5.82 -0.60 -3.74
C VAL A 168 6.18 0.73 -3.07
N MET A 169 6.13 0.79 -1.74
CA MET A 169 6.49 1.97 -0.98
C MET A 169 7.93 2.41 -1.28
N ARG A 170 8.87 1.46 -1.28
CA ARG A 170 10.28 1.69 -1.59
C ARG A 170 10.48 2.21 -3.00
N CYS A 171 9.86 1.57 -4.00
CA CYS A 171 9.96 2.01 -5.38
C CYS A 171 9.40 3.42 -5.58
N LEU A 172 8.26 3.72 -4.96
CA LEU A 172 7.69 5.07 -5.04
C LEU A 172 8.59 6.10 -4.34
N HIS A 173 9.08 5.81 -3.13
CA HIS A 173 9.94 6.73 -2.40
C HIS A 173 11.24 7.04 -3.17
N HIS A 174 11.89 6.04 -3.74
CA HIS A 174 13.13 6.22 -4.50
C HIS A 174 12.93 6.55 -5.99
N ARG A 175 11.71 6.79 -6.44
CA ARG A 175 11.36 7.01 -7.87
C ARG A 175 11.85 5.89 -8.78
N ALA A 176 11.94 4.67 -8.25
CA ALA A 176 12.33 3.47 -8.98
C ALA A 176 11.13 2.82 -9.66
N ARG A 177 11.39 2.09 -10.74
CA ARG A 177 10.35 1.31 -11.40
C ARG A 177 10.00 0.07 -10.58
N LEU A 178 8.71 -0.25 -10.51
CA LEU A 178 8.27 -1.54 -9.98
C LEU A 178 8.77 -2.67 -10.89
N PRO A 179 9.30 -3.76 -10.33
CA PRO A 179 9.57 -4.95 -11.12
C PRO A 179 8.26 -5.48 -11.70
N MET A 180 8.33 -6.18 -12.81
CA MET A 180 7.14 -6.64 -13.55
C MET A 180 7.17 -8.15 -13.71
N GLY A 181 5.99 -8.77 -13.76
CA GLY A 181 5.83 -10.19 -13.99
C GLY A 181 6.18 -11.06 -12.78
N HIS A 182 6.49 -12.31 -13.03
CA HIS A 182 6.84 -13.27 -11.98
C HIS A 182 8.19 -12.96 -11.35
N ILE A 183 8.20 -12.91 -10.03
CA ILE A 183 9.41 -12.69 -9.23
C ILE A 183 9.91 -14.04 -8.76
N GLY A 184 11.22 -14.29 -8.89
CA GLY A 184 11.84 -15.55 -8.44
C GLY A 184 11.97 -15.63 -6.91
N ASP A 185 12.02 -16.85 -6.37
CA ASP A 185 12.21 -17.12 -4.93
C ASP A 185 13.50 -16.48 -4.39
N ASP A 186 14.57 -16.52 -5.17
CA ASP A 186 15.87 -15.93 -4.84
C ASP A 186 15.81 -14.41 -4.69
N VAL A 187 15.02 -13.74 -5.54
CA VAL A 187 14.79 -12.31 -5.47
C VAL A 187 13.97 -11.95 -4.24
N VAL A 188 12.94 -12.73 -3.92
CA VAL A 188 12.14 -12.57 -2.70
C VAL A 188 13.00 -12.68 -1.44
N ASP A 189 13.91 -13.66 -1.39
CA ASP A 189 14.85 -13.82 -0.28
C ASP A 189 15.88 -12.68 -0.19
N GLN A 190 16.32 -12.13 -1.32
CA GLN A 190 17.16 -10.93 -1.34
C GLN A 190 16.40 -9.71 -0.79
N TRP A 191 15.13 -9.54 -1.14
CA TRP A 191 14.31 -8.44 -0.60
C TRP A 191 14.11 -8.56 0.90
N ARG A 192 13.86 -9.76 1.42
CA ARG A 192 13.76 -9.97 2.89
C ARG A 192 15.02 -9.51 3.60
N ARG A 193 16.20 -9.88 3.08
CA ARG A 193 17.49 -9.44 3.65
C ARG A 193 17.69 -7.93 3.55
N LEU A 194 17.38 -7.35 2.41
CA LEU A 194 17.48 -5.90 2.20
C LEU A 194 16.58 -5.12 3.15
N ILE A 195 15.31 -5.50 3.24
CA ILE A 195 14.34 -4.87 4.14
C ILE A 195 14.78 -4.99 5.59
N THR A 196 15.28 -6.17 6.01
CA THR A 196 15.81 -6.37 7.36
C THR A 196 16.99 -5.43 7.63
N HIS A 197 17.90 -5.32 6.68
CA HIS A 197 19.07 -4.45 6.80
C HIS A 197 18.64 -2.97 6.91
N GLU A 198 17.73 -2.51 6.07
CA GLU A 198 17.24 -1.13 6.09
C GLU A 198 16.50 -0.79 7.41
N PHE A 199 15.81 -1.73 8.02
CA PHE A 199 15.22 -1.53 9.35
C PHE A 199 16.25 -1.43 10.49
N VAL A 200 17.41 -2.04 10.32
CA VAL A 200 18.46 -2.05 11.38
C VAL A 200 19.31 -0.80 11.33
N ILE A 201 19.57 -0.27 10.13
CA ILE A 201 20.49 0.86 9.93
C ILE A 201 19.78 2.20 9.69
N GLY A 202 18.50 2.17 9.31
CA GLY A 202 17.69 3.40 9.02
C GLY A 202 17.19 4.06 10.22
#